data_451e8e4440b28f3e496ca95c7a640f29
#
_entry.id   451e8e4440b28f3e496ca95c7a640f29
#
_cell.length_a   1.000
_cell.length_b   1.000
_cell.length_c   1.000
_cell.angle_alpha   90.00
_cell.angle_beta   90.00
_cell.angle_gamma   90.00
#
_symmetry.space_group_name_H-M   'P 1'
#
loop_
_entity.id
_entity.type
_entity.pdbx_description
1 polymer ?
#
loop_
_entity_poly.entity_id
_entity_poly.type
_entity_poly.pdbx_seq_one_letter_code
_entity_poly.pdbx_strand_id
1 'polypeptide(L)'
;MTKRPMIANFPRLHDAIAQTVVELRSGEKKPDRARKAELCIVADLETEISTDQFSFRADAAVDAGGGARHPRPMDYVVGGLLSCQEMWCLRWAALRKISIEGLRISAVARFTWRGEYLDEVDSGLTLIETQYHVTDPHLDGDSLLDMADTVARRCPVFATLRKATVIEEQLILNGERTATRRWVPGQFAAVAL
;
A
#
# COMPACT_ATOMS: atom_id res chain seq x y z
N MET A 1 2.27 22.83 5.10
CA MET A 1 3.06 21.67 4.61
C MET A 1 3.68 22.06 3.27
N THR A 2 4.99 22.23 3.20
CA THR A 2 5.70 22.56 1.96
C THR A 2 5.58 21.38 0.98
N LYS A 3 4.99 21.62 -0.20
CA LYS A 3 5.01 20.65 -1.30
C LYS A 3 6.48 20.33 -1.65
N ARG A 4 6.96 19.15 -1.26
CA ARG A 4 8.20 18.65 -1.86
C ARG A 4 7.89 18.28 -3.31
N PRO A 5 8.66 18.77 -4.29
CA PRO A 5 8.49 18.32 -5.67
C PRO A 5 8.71 16.80 -5.69
N MET A 6 7.80 16.06 -6.33
CA MET A 6 7.98 14.63 -6.55
C MET A 6 9.10 14.45 -7.57
N ILE A 7 10.26 13.98 -7.10
CA ILE A 7 11.39 13.66 -7.96
C ILE A 7 11.42 12.15 -8.15
N ALA A 8 10.64 11.64 -9.08
CA ALA A 8 10.78 10.27 -9.54
C ALA A 8 11.68 10.23 -10.77
N ASN A 9 12.76 9.46 -10.71
CA ASN A 9 13.58 9.20 -11.89
C ASN A 9 12.91 8.14 -12.77
N PHE A 10 11.95 8.56 -13.59
CA PHE A 10 11.17 7.67 -14.45
C PHE A 10 12.01 6.84 -15.43
N PRO A 11 13.06 7.35 -16.11
CA PRO A 11 13.95 6.51 -16.93
C PRO A 11 14.57 5.37 -16.13
N ARG A 12 15.13 5.65 -14.94
CA ARG A 12 15.71 4.63 -14.07
C ARG A 12 14.66 3.57 -13.64
N LEU A 13 13.46 3.99 -13.33
CA LEU A 13 12.38 3.07 -12.96
C LEU A 13 11.97 2.19 -14.14
N HIS A 14 11.81 2.78 -15.32
CA HIS A 14 11.51 2.06 -16.56
C HIS A 14 12.56 0.98 -16.84
N ASP A 15 13.84 1.36 -16.85
CA ASP A 15 14.95 0.46 -17.17
C ASP A 15 15.07 -0.69 -16.16
N ALA A 16 14.91 -0.38 -14.86
CA ALA A 16 14.92 -1.41 -13.80
C ALA A 16 13.77 -2.43 -13.95
N ILE A 17 12.59 -1.97 -14.38
CA ILE A 17 11.45 -2.86 -14.62
C ILE A 17 11.69 -3.69 -15.89
N ALA A 18 12.13 -3.06 -16.98
CA ALA A 18 12.41 -3.72 -18.24
C ALA A 18 13.46 -4.82 -18.05
N GLN A 19 14.55 -4.50 -17.37
CA GLN A 19 15.60 -5.47 -17.04
C GLN A 19 15.06 -6.63 -16.20
N THR A 20 14.26 -6.34 -15.15
CA THR A 20 13.65 -7.40 -14.32
C THR A 20 12.74 -8.31 -15.14
N VAL A 21 12.00 -7.78 -16.10
CA VAL A 21 11.13 -8.60 -16.98
C VAL A 21 11.97 -9.52 -17.88
N VAL A 22 13.06 -9.01 -18.44
CA VAL A 22 13.99 -9.82 -19.27
C VAL A 22 14.58 -10.95 -18.45
N GLU A 23 15.15 -10.64 -17.27
CA GLU A 23 15.78 -11.62 -16.38
C GLU A 23 14.80 -12.72 -15.90
N LEU A 24 13.52 -12.35 -15.63
CA LEU A 24 12.49 -13.32 -15.27
C LEU A 24 12.13 -14.24 -16.43
N ARG A 25 12.06 -13.70 -17.65
CA ARG A 25 11.73 -14.48 -18.86
C ARG A 25 12.87 -15.40 -19.30
N SER A 26 14.11 -14.98 -19.12
CA SER A 26 15.30 -15.80 -19.43
C SER A 26 15.58 -16.85 -18.34
N GLY A 27 14.97 -16.74 -17.17
CA GLY A 27 15.25 -17.62 -16.03
C GLY A 27 16.51 -17.22 -15.23
N GLU A 28 17.17 -16.14 -15.58
CA GLU A 28 18.32 -15.61 -14.82
C GLU A 28 17.91 -15.16 -13.41
N LYS A 29 16.70 -14.65 -13.27
CA LYS A 29 16.14 -14.22 -11.98
C LYS A 29 15.12 -15.22 -11.47
N LYS A 30 15.32 -15.72 -10.24
CA LYS A 30 14.33 -16.58 -9.58
C LYS A 30 13.04 -15.80 -9.33
N PRO A 31 11.86 -16.35 -9.73
CA PRO A 31 10.58 -15.66 -9.58
C PRO A 31 10.13 -15.59 -8.11
N ASP A 32 10.43 -16.62 -7.32
CA ASP A 32 9.97 -16.73 -5.95
C ASP A 32 10.83 -15.89 -5.00
N ARG A 33 10.16 -15.19 -4.09
CA ARG A 33 10.80 -14.34 -3.10
C ARG A 33 10.25 -14.59 -1.72
N ALA A 34 11.13 -14.60 -0.73
CA ALA A 34 10.79 -14.62 0.69
C ALA A 34 11.19 -13.28 1.34
N ARG A 35 10.54 -12.96 2.43
CA ARG A 35 10.96 -11.93 3.38
C ARG A 35 11.08 -12.58 4.73
N LYS A 36 12.15 -12.26 5.44
CA LYS A 36 12.41 -12.75 6.80
C LYS A 36 12.36 -11.55 7.74
N ALA A 37 11.84 -11.80 8.92
CA ALA A 37 11.90 -10.87 10.02
C ALA A 37 12.03 -11.65 11.31
N GLU A 38 12.74 -11.08 12.27
CA GLU A 38 12.88 -11.56 13.63
C GLU A 38 12.44 -10.45 14.58
N LEU A 39 11.95 -10.81 15.75
CA LEU A 39 11.47 -9.88 16.74
C LEU A 39 12.09 -10.16 18.09
N CYS A 40 12.50 -9.13 18.80
CA CYS A 40 12.84 -9.19 20.23
C CYS A 40 12.03 -8.16 21.02
N ILE A 41 11.73 -8.49 22.27
CA ILE A 41 11.08 -7.58 23.23
C ILE A 41 12.15 -6.63 23.74
N VAL A 42 11.83 -5.32 23.73
CA VAL A 42 12.69 -4.26 24.29
C VAL A 42 12.25 -3.94 25.72
N ALA A 43 10.97 -3.63 25.90
CA ALA A 43 10.36 -3.38 27.20
C ALA A 43 8.84 -3.43 27.09
N ASP A 44 8.15 -4.09 28.00
CA ASP A 44 6.69 -4.20 28.02
C ASP A 44 6.12 -4.66 26.65
N LEU A 45 5.41 -3.78 25.95
CA LEU A 45 4.88 -4.00 24.61
C LEU A 45 5.74 -3.36 23.50
N GLU A 46 6.87 -2.74 23.86
CA GLU A 46 7.83 -2.24 22.87
C GLU A 46 8.65 -3.38 22.31
N THR A 47 8.68 -3.50 21.01
CA THR A 47 9.40 -4.54 20.27
C THR A 47 10.34 -3.94 19.23
N GLU A 48 11.45 -4.63 18.97
CA GLU A 48 12.33 -4.34 17.84
C GLU A 48 12.23 -5.46 16.82
N ILE A 49 11.91 -5.07 15.59
CA ILE A 49 11.76 -5.98 14.44
C ILE A 49 12.97 -5.77 13.53
N SER A 50 13.71 -6.85 13.27
CA SER A 50 14.86 -6.86 12.36
C SER A 50 14.52 -7.61 11.08
N THR A 51 14.92 -7.05 9.95
CA THR A 51 14.88 -7.67 8.63
C THR A 51 16.30 -7.85 8.12
N ASP A 52 16.48 -8.39 6.91
CA ASP A 52 17.81 -8.61 6.33
C ASP A 52 18.69 -7.33 6.27
N GLN A 53 18.09 -6.14 6.21
CA GLN A 53 18.81 -4.87 5.99
C GLN A 53 18.42 -3.75 6.95
N PHE A 54 17.30 -3.85 7.63
CA PHE A 54 16.75 -2.79 8.45
C PHE A 54 16.18 -3.32 9.75
N SER A 55 16.20 -2.47 10.78
CA SER A 55 15.40 -2.66 11.99
C SER A 55 14.47 -1.46 12.20
N PHE A 56 13.36 -1.73 12.85
CA PHE A 56 12.37 -0.73 13.25
C PHE A 56 11.66 -1.21 14.51
N ARG A 57 10.98 -0.31 15.21
CA ARG A 57 10.29 -0.62 16.46
C ARG A 57 8.79 -0.46 16.34
N ALA A 58 8.07 -1.21 17.12
CA ALA A 58 6.63 -1.07 17.32
C ALA A 58 6.33 -0.99 18.80
N ASP A 59 5.22 -0.31 19.15
CA ASP A 59 4.74 -0.20 20.52
C ASP A 59 3.20 -0.18 20.51
N ALA A 60 2.58 -0.36 21.65
CA ALA A 60 1.15 -0.20 21.81
C ALA A 60 0.81 1.22 22.32
N ALA A 61 -0.46 1.60 22.19
CA ALA A 61 -0.98 2.82 22.78
C ALA A 61 -0.99 2.72 24.32
N VAL A 62 -0.98 3.85 25.01
CA VAL A 62 -0.94 3.90 26.47
C VAL A 62 -2.17 3.20 27.10
N ASP A 63 -3.35 3.41 26.54
CA ASP A 63 -4.59 2.76 26.97
C ASP A 63 -4.65 1.24 26.70
N ALA A 64 -3.75 0.75 25.85
CA ALA A 64 -3.52 -0.68 25.60
C ALA A 64 -2.31 -1.24 26.38
N GLY A 65 -1.74 -0.47 27.34
CA GLY A 65 -0.63 -0.89 28.17
C GLY A 65 0.76 -0.63 27.59
N GLY A 66 0.87 0.05 26.46
CA GLY A 66 2.15 0.43 25.84
C GLY A 66 2.65 1.80 26.28
N GLY A 67 3.79 2.21 25.71
CA GLY A 67 4.40 3.52 25.95
C GLY A 67 4.09 4.56 24.86
N ALA A 68 3.44 4.18 23.75
CA ALA A 68 3.17 5.01 22.58
C ALA A 68 4.44 5.68 22.01
N ARG A 69 5.59 5.03 22.11
CA ARG A 69 6.89 5.57 21.68
C ARG A 69 7.18 5.30 20.21
N HIS A 70 6.49 4.32 19.63
CA HIS A 70 6.65 3.87 18.24
C HIS A 70 5.29 3.64 17.59
N PRO A 71 5.23 3.56 16.22
CA PRO A 71 4.01 3.19 15.53
C PRO A 71 3.48 1.83 16.00
N ARG A 72 2.16 1.70 16.02
CA ARG A 72 1.51 0.43 16.35
C ARG A 72 1.66 -0.58 15.22
N PRO A 73 1.57 -1.89 15.47
CA PRO A 73 1.66 -2.91 14.43
C PRO A 73 0.71 -2.67 13.23
N MET A 74 -0.53 -2.23 13.48
CA MET A 74 -1.49 -1.92 12.43
C MET A 74 -1.08 -0.70 11.58
N ASP A 75 -0.37 0.28 12.15
CA ASP A 75 0.15 1.44 11.40
C ASP A 75 1.17 0.98 10.34
N TYR A 76 1.95 -0.07 10.62
CA TYR A 76 2.87 -0.68 9.65
C TYR A 76 2.13 -1.44 8.53
N VAL A 77 1.02 -2.11 8.83
CA VAL A 77 0.20 -2.78 7.83
C VAL A 77 -0.39 -1.76 6.84
N VAL A 78 -0.99 -0.69 7.36
CA VAL A 78 -1.57 0.39 6.55
C VAL A 78 -0.48 1.16 5.80
N GLY A 79 0.61 1.52 6.47
CA GLY A 79 1.76 2.20 5.86
C GLY A 79 2.41 1.37 4.76
N GLY A 80 2.55 0.05 4.96
CA GLY A 80 3.04 -0.89 3.97
C GLY A 80 2.13 -0.97 2.72
N LEU A 81 0.81 -0.95 2.93
CA LEU A 81 -0.15 -0.88 1.83
C LEU A 81 0.05 0.39 1.00
N LEU A 82 0.04 1.56 1.64
CA LEU A 82 0.18 2.86 0.96
C LEU A 82 1.50 2.98 0.20
N SER A 83 2.61 2.59 0.83
CA SER A 83 3.93 2.61 0.18
C SER A 83 4.00 1.67 -1.03
N CYS A 84 3.42 0.47 -0.92
CA CYS A 84 3.39 -0.48 -2.02
C CYS A 84 2.51 0.01 -3.19
N GLN A 85 1.37 0.65 -2.90
CA GLN A 85 0.50 1.25 -3.90
C GLN A 85 1.20 2.41 -4.62
N GLU A 86 1.84 3.32 -3.88
CA GLU A 86 2.60 4.45 -4.45
C GLU A 86 3.70 3.96 -5.40
N MET A 87 4.50 2.97 -4.98
CA MET A 87 5.53 2.38 -5.84
C MET A 87 4.96 1.85 -7.17
N TRP A 88 3.76 1.28 -7.17
CA TRP A 88 3.14 0.78 -8.39
C TRP A 88 2.51 1.88 -9.24
N CYS A 89 2.01 2.97 -8.65
CA CYS A 89 1.61 4.17 -9.39
C CYS A 89 2.81 4.75 -10.17
N LEU A 90 3.95 4.92 -9.51
CA LEU A 90 5.16 5.44 -10.15
C LEU A 90 5.71 4.48 -11.22
N ARG A 91 5.66 3.17 -11.00
CA ARG A 91 6.05 2.17 -12.01
C ARG A 91 5.12 2.17 -13.22
N TRP A 92 3.82 2.32 -13.00
CA TRP A 92 2.84 2.46 -14.08
C TRP A 92 3.18 3.68 -14.95
N ALA A 93 3.42 4.83 -14.32
CA ALA A 93 3.79 6.07 -15.01
C ALA A 93 5.10 5.91 -15.80
N ALA A 94 6.13 5.31 -15.19
CA ALA A 94 7.41 5.05 -15.85
C ALA A 94 7.27 4.16 -17.09
N LEU A 95 6.49 3.08 -17.01
CA LEU A 95 6.24 2.17 -18.13
C LEU A 95 5.51 2.83 -19.30
N ARG A 96 4.69 3.85 -19.02
CA ARG A 96 3.96 4.61 -20.03
C ARG A 96 4.67 5.89 -20.47
N LYS A 97 5.82 6.19 -19.85
CA LYS A 97 6.59 7.42 -20.08
C LYS A 97 5.76 8.69 -19.77
N ILE A 98 4.90 8.58 -18.77
CA ILE A 98 4.07 9.67 -18.25
C ILE A 98 4.77 10.26 -17.02
N SER A 99 4.85 11.58 -16.93
CA SER A 99 5.26 12.29 -15.72
C SER A 99 4.03 12.50 -14.83
N ILE A 100 4.16 12.30 -13.53
CA ILE A 100 3.13 12.65 -12.54
C ILE A 100 3.66 13.80 -11.70
N GLU A 101 2.95 14.93 -11.69
CA GLU A 101 3.37 16.12 -10.94
C GLU A 101 3.14 15.99 -9.43
N GLY A 102 2.07 15.28 -9.03
CA GLY A 102 1.74 15.06 -7.63
C GLY A 102 1.00 13.76 -7.40
N LEU A 103 1.41 13.03 -6.36
CA LEU A 103 0.74 11.83 -5.88
C LEU A 103 0.69 11.85 -4.36
N ARG A 104 -0.50 11.66 -3.81
CA ARG A 104 -0.72 11.40 -2.39
C ARG A 104 -1.75 10.30 -2.25
N ILE A 105 -1.44 9.29 -1.45
CA ILE A 105 -2.38 8.23 -1.12
C ILE A 105 -2.63 8.30 0.39
N SER A 106 -3.89 8.22 0.80
CA SER A 106 -4.30 8.12 2.20
C SER A 106 -5.20 6.91 2.40
N ALA A 107 -5.24 6.39 3.62
CA ALA A 107 -6.13 5.29 3.97
C ALA A 107 -6.71 5.45 5.37
N VAL A 108 -7.90 4.90 5.53
CA VAL A 108 -8.53 4.62 6.84
C VAL A 108 -8.79 3.12 6.89
N ALA A 109 -8.21 2.43 7.86
CA ALA A 109 -8.42 1.02 8.11
C ALA A 109 -9.33 0.85 9.34
N ARG A 110 -10.41 0.08 9.20
CA ARG A 110 -11.42 -0.13 10.25
C ARG A 110 -11.31 -1.52 10.82
N PHE A 111 -11.25 -1.60 12.12
CA PHE A 111 -11.30 -2.83 12.93
C PHE A 111 -11.98 -2.53 14.27
N THR A 112 -12.22 -3.54 15.07
CA THR A 112 -12.96 -3.37 16.34
C THR A 112 -12.23 -3.99 17.52
N TRP A 113 -12.20 -3.28 18.63
CA TRP A 113 -11.69 -3.79 19.90
C TRP A 113 -12.55 -4.90 20.51
N ARG A 114 -13.81 -5.04 20.07
CA ARG A 114 -14.68 -6.14 20.52
C ARG A 114 -14.14 -7.52 20.12
N GLY A 115 -13.50 -7.61 18.94
CA GLY A 115 -12.80 -8.84 18.55
C GLY A 115 -11.51 -9.05 19.32
N GLU A 116 -10.75 -7.97 19.53
CA GLU A 116 -9.42 -8.03 20.17
C GLU A 116 -9.50 -8.34 21.68
N TYR A 117 -10.46 -7.72 22.38
CA TYR A 117 -10.53 -7.79 23.85
C TYR A 117 -11.70 -8.62 24.40
N LEU A 118 -12.76 -8.82 23.64
CA LEU A 118 -13.97 -9.52 24.12
C LEU A 118 -14.22 -10.85 23.41
N ASP A 119 -13.48 -11.15 22.34
CA ASP A 119 -13.66 -12.37 21.51
C ASP A 119 -15.12 -12.56 21.01
N GLU A 120 -15.81 -11.44 20.79
CA GLU A 120 -17.23 -11.47 20.38
C GLU A 120 -17.42 -11.50 18.86
N VAL A 121 -16.41 -11.00 18.12
CA VAL A 121 -16.40 -10.92 16.65
C VAL A 121 -14.97 -11.06 16.14
N ASP A 122 -14.80 -11.23 14.83
CA ASP A 122 -13.46 -11.25 14.20
C ASP A 122 -12.70 -9.95 14.50
N SER A 123 -11.44 -10.06 14.93
CA SER A 123 -10.57 -8.95 15.25
C SER A 123 -9.87 -8.33 14.02
N GLY A 124 -10.03 -8.94 12.84
CA GLY A 124 -9.39 -8.50 11.61
C GLY A 124 -9.93 -7.18 11.08
N LEU A 125 -9.26 -6.67 10.04
CA LEU A 125 -9.73 -5.49 9.32
C LEU A 125 -11.06 -5.80 8.61
N THR A 126 -12.06 -4.96 8.86
CA THR A 126 -13.38 -5.08 8.23
C THR A 126 -13.49 -4.28 6.94
N LEU A 127 -12.78 -3.16 6.86
CA LEU A 127 -12.77 -2.26 5.70
C LEU A 127 -11.46 -1.47 5.66
N ILE A 128 -10.93 -1.28 4.45
CA ILE A 128 -9.88 -0.31 4.18
C ILE A 128 -10.40 0.66 3.12
N GLU A 129 -10.50 1.93 3.47
CA GLU A 129 -10.86 3.03 2.57
C GLU A 129 -9.57 3.70 2.10
N THR A 130 -9.32 3.78 0.80
CA THR A 130 -8.15 4.45 0.24
C THR A 130 -8.55 5.59 -0.69
N GLN A 131 -7.76 6.65 -0.71
CA GLN A 131 -7.94 7.80 -1.60
C GLN A 131 -6.63 8.08 -2.33
N TYR A 132 -6.70 8.10 -3.66
CA TYR A 132 -5.60 8.47 -4.53
C TYR A 132 -5.82 9.90 -5.02
N HIS A 133 -4.97 10.81 -4.58
CA HIS A 133 -4.94 12.19 -5.05
C HIS A 133 -3.79 12.33 -6.05
N VAL A 134 -4.14 12.42 -7.32
CA VAL A 134 -3.19 12.57 -8.42
C VAL A 134 -3.35 13.96 -9.01
N THR A 135 -2.23 14.66 -9.23
CA THR A 135 -2.19 15.95 -9.87
C THR A 135 -1.32 15.84 -11.11
N ASP A 136 -1.93 16.03 -12.27
CA ASP A 136 -1.26 16.08 -13.56
C ASP A 136 -2.20 16.68 -14.61
N PRO A 137 -1.76 17.67 -15.41
CA PRO A 137 -2.62 18.34 -16.40
C PRO A 137 -2.92 17.48 -17.64
N HIS A 138 -2.19 16.38 -17.85
CA HIS A 138 -2.28 15.53 -19.04
C HIS A 138 -2.94 14.19 -18.78
N LEU A 139 -3.24 13.85 -17.50
CA LEU A 139 -3.95 12.63 -17.15
C LEU A 139 -5.47 12.86 -17.21
N ASP A 140 -6.15 11.89 -17.79
CA ASP A 140 -7.61 11.77 -17.78
C ASP A 140 -8.10 10.67 -16.81
N GLY A 141 -9.41 10.55 -16.67
CA GLY A 141 -10.04 9.58 -15.80
C GLY A 141 -9.73 8.13 -16.18
N ASP A 142 -9.64 7.83 -17.48
CA ASP A 142 -9.34 6.47 -17.97
C ASP A 142 -7.90 6.07 -17.63
N SER A 143 -6.95 6.99 -17.75
CA SER A 143 -5.57 6.79 -17.34
C SER A 143 -5.46 6.55 -15.83
N LEU A 144 -6.23 7.27 -15.02
CA LEU A 144 -6.28 7.07 -13.58
C LEU A 144 -6.86 5.71 -13.21
N LEU A 145 -7.92 5.27 -13.89
CA LEU A 145 -8.50 3.94 -13.71
C LEU A 145 -7.51 2.83 -14.10
N ASP A 146 -6.82 2.94 -15.24
CA ASP A 146 -5.81 1.97 -15.67
C ASP A 146 -4.62 1.91 -14.70
N MET A 147 -4.21 3.06 -14.13
CA MET A 147 -3.20 3.10 -13.07
C MET A 147 -3.68 2.31 -11.84
N ALA A 148 -4.89 2.57 -11.36
CA ALA A 148 -5.46 1.90 -10.20
C ALA A 148 -5.65 0.39 -10.44
N ASP A 149 -6.05 -0.03 -11.65
CA ASP A 149 -6.12 -1.43 -12.06
C ASP A 149 -4.75 -2.10 -12.06
N THR A 150 -3.74 -1.39 -12.53
CA THR A 150 -2.36 -1.89 -12.50
C THR A 150 -1.87 -2.08 -11.06
N VAL A 151 -2.16 -1.14 -10.17
CA VAL A 151 -1.88 -1.27 -8.73
C VAL A 151 -2.58 -2.48 -8.16
N ALA A 152 -3.88 -2.64 -8.41
CA ALA A 152 -4.68 -3.75 -7.89
C ALA A 152 -4.17 -5.14 -8.33
N ARG A 153 -3.68 -5.23 -9.57
CA ARG A 153 -3.10 -6.48 -10.11
C ARG A 153 -1.68 -6.76 -9.64
N ARG A 154 -0.87 -5.73 -9.42
CA ARG A 154 0.58 -5.89 -9.26
C ARG A 154 1.12 -5.57 -7.88
N CYS A 155 0.38 -4.88 -7.02
CA CYS A 155 0.79 -4.61 -5.64
C CYS A 155 0.58 -5.86 -4.77
N PRO A 156 1.66 -6.50 -4.27
CA PRO A 156 1.51 -7.73 -3.49
C PRO A 156 0.81 -7.49 -2.15
N VAL A 157 0.99 -6.34 -1.51
CA VAL A 157 0.32 -6.01 -0.25
C VAL A 157 -1.18 -5.85 -0.48
N PHE A 158 -1.59 -5.07 -1.50
CA PHE A 158 -3.00 -4.93 -1.87
C PHE A 158 -3.62 -6.29 -2.22
N ALA A 159 -2.96 -7.07 -3.09
CA ALA A 159 -3.42 -8.39 -3.50
C ALA A 159 -3.56 -9.38 -2.32
N THR A 160 -2.78 -9.21 -1.25
CA THR A 160 -2.90 -10.00 -0.03
C THR A 160 -4.10 -9.54 0.80
N LEU A 161 -4.21 -8.24 1.09
CA LEU A 161 -5.24 -7.71 1.97
C LEU A 161 -6.65 -7.86 1.38
N ARG A 162 -6.85 -7.63 0.07
CA ARG A 162 -8.16 -7.79 -0.58
C ARG A 162 -8.73 -9.20 -0.55
N LYS A 163 -7.93 -10.21 -0.22
CA LYS A 163 -8.40 -11.59 -0.06
C LYS A 163 -9.12 -11.80 1.27
N ALA A 164 -8.84 -10.98 2.25
CA ALA A 164 -9.33 -11.11 3.61
C ALA A 164 -10.27 -9.98 4.05
N THR A 165 -10.20 -8.81 3.41
CA THR A 165 -10.97 -7.64 3.83
C THR A 165 -11.54 -6.87 2.65
N VAL A 166 -12.60 -6.10 2.89
CA VAL A 166 -13.16 -5.16 1.92
C VAL A 166 -12.22 -3.98 1.77
N ILE A 167 -11.91 -3.60 0.52
CA ILE A 167 -11.14 -2.39 0.22
C ILE A 167 -12.00 -1.48 -0.64
N GLU A 168 -12.21 -0.23 -0.21
CA GLU A 168 -12.82 0.83 -1.01
C GLU A 168 -11.76 1.83 -1.44
N GLU A 169 -11.80 2.21 -2.72
CA GLU A 169 -10.87 3.17 -3.32
C GLU A 169 -11.65 4.37 -3.88
N GLN A 170 -11.18 5.56 -3.56
CA GLN A 170 -11.60 6.79 -4.21
C GLN A 170 -10.46 7.32 -5.07
N LEU A 171 -10.72 7.49 -6.35
CA LEU A 171 -9.77 8.01 -7.32
C LEU A 171 -10.08 9.49 -7.58
N ILE A 172 -9.10 10.35 -7.29
CA ILE A 172 -9.25 11.82 -7.34
C ILE A 172 -8.15 12.36 -8.24
N LEU A 173 -8.56 12.99 -9.34
CA LEU A 173 -7.67 13.63 -10.31
C LEU A 173 -7.85 15.14 -10.23
N ASN A 174 -6.76 15.88 -10.04
CA ASN A 174 -6.75 17.36 -9.97
C ASN A 174 -7.80 17.95 -9.00
N GLY A 175 -8.09 17.22 -7.90
CA GLY A 175 -9.07 17.62 -6.89
C GLY A 175 -10.50 17.14 -7.15
N GLU A 176 -10.81 16.56 -8.31
CA GLU A 176 -12.11 16.02 -8.64
C GLU A 176 -12.15 14.49 -8.51
N ARG A 177 -13.21 13.97 -7.86
CA ARG A 177 -13.42 12.53 -7.75
C ARG A 177 -13.85 11.96 -9.09
N THR A 178 -12.99 11.09 -9.66
CA THR A 178 -13.18 10.48 -10.97
C THR A 178 -13.91 9.15 -10.89
N ALA A 179 -13.63 8.35 -9.83
CA ALA A 179 -14.26 7.05 -9.63
C ALA A 179 -14.24 6.62 -8.16
N THR A 180 -15.17 5.74 -7.82
CA THR A 180 -15.17 4.98 -6.57
C THR A 180 -15.26 3.49 -6.91
N ARG A 181 -14.46 2.67 -6.24
CA ARG A 181 -14.36 1.23 -6.52
C ARG A 181 -14.40 0.45 -5.20
N ARG A 182 -14.93 -0.76 -5.24
CA ARG A 182 -15.01 -1.67 -4.09
C ARG A 182 -14.49 -3.06 -4.44
N TRP A 183 -13.61 -3.58 -3.62
CA TRP A 183 -13.08 -4.93 -3.68
C TRP A 183 -13.67 -5.75 -2.54
N VAL A 184 -14.25 -6.89 -2.85
CA VAL A 184 -14.86 -7.78 -1.86
C VAL A 184 -14.04 -9.08 -1.81
N PRO A 185 -13.80 -9.68 -0.62
CA PRO A 185 -13.11 -10.94 -0.50
C PRO A 185 -13.71 -12.01 -1.42
N GLY A 186 -12.84 -12.76 -2.12
CA GLY A 186 -13.25 -13.77 -3.09
C GLY A 186 -13.58 -13.25 -4.50
N GLN A 187 -13.66 -11.93 -4.72
CA GLN A 187 -13.86 -11.34 -6.05
C GLN A 187 -12.52 -10.88 -6.64
N PHE A 188 -12.35 -11.08 -7.96
CA PHE A 188 -11.12 -10.69 -8.68
C PHE A 188 -11.24 -9.38 -9.45
N ALA A 189 -12.43 -8.79 -9.50
CA ALA A 189 -12.70 -7.50 -10.12
C ALA A 189 -13.31 -6.52 -9.12
N ALA A 190 -12.99 -5.23 -9.27
CA ALA A 190 -13.66 -4.18 -8.52
C ALA A 190 -15.09 -3.98 -9.03
N VAL A 191 -16.00 -3.64 -8.12
CA VAL A 191 -17.34 -3.17 -8.44
C VAL A 191 -17.29 -1.63 -8.41
N ALA A 192 -17.81 -0.96 -9.46
CA ALA A 192 -18.04 0.46 -9.44
C ALA A 192 -19.16 0.79 -8.45
N LEU A 193 -19.02 1.87 -7.70
CA LEU A 193 -20.00 2.38 -6.74
C LEU A 193 -20.63 3.67 -7.25
#